data_21bafc4854a495b15e4404df7f9075f7
#
_entry.id   21bafc4854a495b15e4404df7f9075f7
#
_cell.length_a   1.000
_cell.length_b   1.000
_cell.length_c   1.000
_cell.angle_alpha   90.00
_cell.angle_beta   90.00
_cell.angle_gamma   90.00
#
_symmetry.space_group_name_H-M   'P 1'
#
loop_
_entity.id
_entity.type
_entity.pdbx_description
1 polymer ?
#
loop_
_entity_poly.entity_id
_entity_poly.type
_entity_poly.pdbx_seq_one_letter_code
_entity_poly.pdbx_strand_id
1 'polypeptide(L)'
;MGWMIPVVPEISPLPKPNYRRWIILLIPILTIGGLCGLFIFNLVTYGDVLIYGILPTLFLWLCTMGVVINKYEQSVASCLAWNTEKEQIKEHWRKWSQKQLAVVGNIIYTPDGEGIDSLLGPLKDIPAYPQKARPLSFPLRNTITAITSNIHQNLEHQYPGYRNYLQTIYILQSKNKECKTIEQAVLSQWDLVPETVNSIECIESFYDNENFDGLVLVICLQRWSGDASGKHSELVSGQLISSYSFAKRHAIPVIAGIGRTMTLEPEGLESNLNTLVEYNQLNKNKLQ
;
A
#
# COMPACT_ATOMS: atom_id res chain seq x y z
N MET A 1 2.02 9.58 7.82
CA MET A 1 2.06 8.16 8.24
C MET A 1 2.30 7.29 7.02
N GLY A 2 3.26 6.35 7.09
CA GLY A 2 3.42 5.31 6.06
C GLY A 2 2.20 4.39 6.00
N TRP A 3 2.18 3.47 5.05
CA TRP A 3 1.12 2.46 4.99
C TRP A 3 1.17 1.56 6.23
N MET A 4 0.04 1.43 6.94
CA MET A 4 -0.08 0.59 8.15
C MET A 4 -0.23 -0.89 7.78
N ILE A 5 0.76 -1.44 7.09
CA ILE A 5 0.75 -2.84 6.70
C ILE A 5 1.12 -3.69 7.92
N PRO A 6 0.29 -4.65 8.31
CA PRO A 6 0.58 -5.48 9.48
C PRO A 6 1.80 -6.37 9.21
N VAL A 7 2.78 -6.29 10.11
CA VAL A 7 3.93 -7.19 10.09
C VAL A 7 3.52 -8.51 10.74
N VAL A 8 3.30 -9.54 9.93
CA VAL A 8 2.95 -10.87 10.41
C VAL A 8 4.24 -11.66 10.65
N PRO A 9 4.56 -12.02 11.91
CA PRO A 9 5.79 -12.74 12.24
C PRO A 9 5.80 -14.14 11.62
N GLU A 10 6.99 -14.66 11.35
CA GLU A 10 7.16 -16.04 10.93
C GLU A 10 7.10 -16.97 12.13
N ILE A 11 6.37 -18.07 11.98
CA ILE A 11 6.30 -19.13 12.98
C ILE A 11 7.01 -20.34 12.42
N SER A 12 7.95 -20.89 13.19
CA SER A 12 8.62 -22.15 12.87
C SER A 12 7.95 -23.31 13.60
N PRO A 13 7.81 -24.48 12.98
CA PRO A 13 7.26 -25.66 13.64
C PRO A 13 8.19 -26.16 14.73
N LEU A 14 7.63 -26.93 15.66
CA LEU A 14 8.43 -27.62 16.67
C LEU A 14 9.49 -28.52 16.02
N PRO A 15 10.63 -28.75 16.70
CA PRO A 15 11.66 -29.63 16.15
C PRO A 15 11.12 -31.05 16.00
N LYS A 16 11.52 -31.70 14.91
CA LYS A 16 11.09 -33.08 14.59
C LYS A 16 11.46 -34.03 15.72
N PRO A 17 10.52 -34.86 16.23
CA PRO A 17 10.82 -35.86 17.27
C PRO A 17 11.91 -36.82 16.80
N ASN A 18 12.81 -37.14 17.70
CA ASN A 18 13.87 -38.10 17.40
C ASN A 18 13.35 -39.54 17.61
N TYR A 19 12.75 -40.10 16.57
CA TYR A 19 12.16 -41.44 16.57
C TYR A 19 13.16 -42.52 17.03
N ARG A 20 14.44 -42.41 16.69
CA ARG A 20 15.47 -43.37 17.09
C ARG A 20 15.62 -43.43 18.61
N ARG A 21 15.60 -42.31 19.31
CA ARG A 21 15.63 -42.26 20.79
C ARG A 21 14.40 -42.91 21.41
N TRP A 22 13.22 -42.68 20.83
CA TRP A 22 11.96 -43.27 21.29
C TRP A 22 11.96 -44.78 21.14
N ILE A 23 12.48 -45.32 20.04
CA ILE A 23 12.62 -46.78 19.83
C ILE A 23 13.60 -47.38 20.82
N ILE A 24 14.75 -46.72 21.08
CA ILE A 24 15.72 -47.18 22.07
C ILE A 24 15.12 -47.19 23.48
N LEU A 25 14.29 -46.19 23.82
CA LEU A 25 13.61 -46.14 25.12
C LEU A 25 12.54 -47.23 25.32
N LEU A 26 12.03 -47.84 24.26
CA LEU A 26 11.07 -48.92 24.33
C LEU A 26 11.64 -50.14 25.07
N ILE A 27 12.93 -50.48 24.82
CA ILE A 27 13.58 -51.68 25.41
C ILE A 27 13.57 -51.61 26.94
N PRO A 28 14.13 -50.56 27.61
CA PRO A 28 14.12 -50.50 29.06
C PRO A 28 12.68 -50.40 29.65
N ILE A 29 11.77 -49.75 28.94
CA ILE A 29 10.37 -49.65 29.40
C ILE A 29 9.70 -51.03 29.44
N LEU A 30 9.88 -51.83 28.40
CA LEU A 30 9.34 -53.20 28.36
C LEU A 30 10.01 -54.11 29.41
N THR A 31 11.34 -53.99 29.63
CA THR A 31 12.04 -54.75 30.68
C THR A 31 11.53 -54.39 32.09
N ILE A 32 11.30 -53.10 32.36
CA ILE A 32 10.73 -52.65 33.63
C ILE A 32 9.31 -53.22 33.81
N GLY A 33 8.48 -53.17 32.77
CA GLY A 33 7.12 -53.73 32.79
C GLY A 33 7.10 -55.22 33.08
N GLY A 34 8.01 -55.97 32.46
CA GLY A 34 8.17 -57.41 32.73
C GLY A 34 8.63 -57.70 34.17
N LEU A 35 9.63 -56.95 34.66
CA LEU A 35 10.11 -57.05 36.02
C LEU A 35 9.04 -56.68 37.06
N CYS A 36 8.29 -55.65 36.85
CA CYS A 36 7.14 -55.28 37.71
C CYS A 36 6.09 -56.40 37.71
N GLY A 37 5.81 -57.02 36.60
CA GLY A 37 4.93 -58.18 36.50
C GLY A 37 5.39 -59.35 37.40
N LEU A 38 6.68 -59.69 37.31
CA LEU A 38 7.27 -60.77 38.04
C LEU A 38 7.34 -60.51 39.58
N PHE A 39 7.85 -59.31 39.95
CA PHE A 39 8.19 -59.02 41.36
C PHE A 39 7.05 -58.41 42.18
N ILE A 40 6.22 -57.58 41.56
CA ILE A 40 5.14 -56.89 42.29
C ILE A 40 3.84 -57.70 42.23
N PHE A 41 3.51 -58.26 41.08
CA PHE A 41 2.27 -59.01 40.90
C PHE A 41 2.42 -60.54 41.09
N ASN A 42 3.66 -61.01 41.37
CA ASN A 42 3.97 -62.43 41.57
C ASN A 42 3.41 -63.33 40.45
N LEU A 43 3.50 -62.87 39.21
CA LEU A 43 3.01 -63.61 38.06
C LEU A 43 3.97 -64.77 37.75
N VAL A 44 3.49 -66.02 37.84
CA VAL A 44 4.32 -67.20 37.67
C VAL A 44 4.31 -67.71 36.24
N THR A 45 3.23 -67.47 35.52
CA THR A 45 3.08 -67.94 34.14
C THR A 45 3.58 -66.91 33.14
N TYR A 46 4.36 -67.34 32.13
CA TYR A 46 4.88 -66.45 31.09
C TYR A 46 3.76 -65.66 30.35
N GLY A 47 2.58 -66.29 30.19
CA GLY A 47 1.42 -65.67 29.63
C GLY A 47 0.90 -64.49 30.46
N ASP A 48 0.88 -64.61 31.75
CA ASP A 48 0.41 -63.59 32.69
C ASP A 48 1.36 -62.40 32.74
N VAL A 49 2.68 -62.66 32.71
CA VAL A 49 3.72 -61.57 32.60
C VAL A 49 3.59 -60.79 31.32
N LEU A 50 3.29 -61.46 30.22
CA LEU A 50 3.12 -60.82 28.94
C LEU A 50 1.86 -59.96 28.92
N ILE A 51 0.72 -60.47 29.40
CA ILE A 51 -0.58 -59.78 29.34
C ILE A 51 -0.65 -58.64 30.38
N TYR A 52 -0.22 -58.89 31.63
CA TYR A 52 -0.39 -57.91 32.70
C TYR A 52 0.87 -57.07 33.00
N GLY A 53 2.05 -57.45 32.49
CA GLY A 53 3.31 -56.72 32.66
C GLY A 53 3.71 -55.97 31.41
N ILE A 54 3.96 -56.69 30.32
CA ILE A 54 4.56 -56.11 29.10
C ILE A 54 3.52 -55.33 28.26
N LEU A 55 2.34 -55.90 28.08
CA LEU A 55 1.31 -55.31 27.20
C LEU A 55 0.82 -53.91 27.69
N PRO A 56 0.53 -53.69 28.97
CA PRO A 56 0.14 -52.37 29.47
C PRO A 56 1.26 -51.34 29.35
N THR A 57 2.51 -51.74 29.58
CA THR A 57 3.66 -50.81 29.41
C THR A 57 3.93 -50.48 27.96
N LEU A 58 3.77 -51.42 27.04
CA LEU A 58 3.81 -51.17 25.61
C LEU A 58 2.72 -50.17 25.20
N PHE A 59 1.50 -50.37 25.66
CA PHE A 59 0.38 -49.50 25.39
C PHE A 59 0.62 -48.07 25.91
N LEU A 60 1.13 -47.94 27.15
CA LEU A 60 1.51 -46.63 27.70
C LEU A 60 2.57 -45.93 26.88
N TRP A 61 3.60 -46.67 26.40
CA TRP A 61 4.63 -46.12 25.54
C TRP A 61 4.05 -45.66 24.19
N LEU A 62 3.16 -46.46 23.58
CA LEU A 62 2.48 -46.07 22.33
C LEU A 62 1.64 -44.82 22.51
N CYS A 63 0.90 -44.70 23.62
CA CYS A 63 0.12 -43.50 23.92
C CYS A 63 1.03 -42.26 24.06
N THR A 64 2.13 -42.37 24.82
CA THR A 64 3.05 -41.24 25.02
C THR A 64 3.74 -40.84 23.74
N MET A 65 4.19 -41.79 22.94
CA MET A 65 4.75 -41.54 21.61
C MET A 65 3.72 -40.88 20.66
N GLY A 66 2.48 -41.39 20.69
CA GLY A 66 1.36 -40.83 19.91
C GLY A 66 1.08 -39.36 20.25
N VAL A 67 1.11 -39.00 21.54
CA VAL A 67 0.97 -37.61 21.99
C VAL A 67 2.09 -36.71 21.43
N VAL A 68 3.33 -37.19 21.46
CA VAL A 68 4.48 -36.43 20.95
C VAL A 68 4.39 -36.22 19.43
N ILE A 69 4.04 -37.28 18.69
CA ILE A 69 3.85 -37.19 17.24
C ILE A 69 2.70 -36.24 16.92
N ASN A 70 1.57 -36.37 17.59
CA ASN A 70 0.41 -35.51 17.36
C ASN A 70 0.72 -34.04 17.64
N LYS A 71 1.43 -33.71 18.71
CA LYS A 71 1.89 -32.34 18.99
C LYS A 71 2.79 -31.79 17.87
N TYR A 72 3.67 -32.60 17.33
CA TYR A 72 4.53 -32.19 16.22
C TYR A 72 3.70 -31.93 14.95
N GLU A 73 2.82 -32.86 14.58
CA GLU A 73 1.95 -32.72 13.41
C GLU A 73 1.01 -31.50 13.51
N GLN A 74 0.41 -31.29 14.69
CA GLN A 74 -0.39 -30.11 14.95
C GLN A 74 0.43 -28.81 14.81
N SER A 75 1.67 -28.80 15.31
CA SER A 75 2.56 -27.67 15.17
C SER A 75 2.93 -27.38 13.70
N VAL A 76 3.19 -28.42 12.91
CA VAL A 76 3.45 -28.30 11.46
C VAL A 76 2.20 -27.80 10.74
N ALA A 77 1.05 -28.36 11.00
CA ALA A 77 -0.22 -27.94 10.39
C ALA A 77 -0.56 -26.48 10.71
N SER A 78 -0.39 -26.08 11.99
CA SER A 78 -0.61 -24.70 12.43
C SER A 78 0.36 -23.72 11.76
N CYS A 79 1.64 -24.10 11.62
CA CYS A 79 2.65 -23.29 10.94
C CYS A 79 2.33 -23.14 9.45
N LEU A 80 1.91 -24.19 8.77
CA LEU A 80 1.50 -24.13 7.37
C LEU A 80 0.27 -23.24 7.17
N ALA A 81 -0.75 -23.39 8.01
CA ALA A 81 -1.95 -22.56 7.96
C ALA A 81 -1.62 -21.07 8.17
N TRP A 82 -0.78 -20.78 9.19
CA TRP A 82 -0.32 -19.43 9.46
C TRP A 82 0.45 -18.80 8.30
N ASN A 83 1.39 -19.54 7.71
CA ASN A 83 2.18 -19.05 6.59
C ASN A 83 1.31 -18.82 5.34
N THR A 84 0.30 -19.68 5.13
CA THR A 84 -0.66 -19.48 4.04
C THR A 84 -1.47 -18.20 4.24
N GLU A 85 -1.98 -17.96 5.44
CA GLU A 85 -2.71 -16.75 5.78
C GLU A 85 -1.83 -15.49 5.65
N LYS A 86 -0.57 -15.57 6.10
CA LYS A 86 0.43 -14.51 5.91
C LYS A 86 0.58 -14.12 4.43
N GLU A 87 0.72 -15.12 3.54
CA GLU A 87 0.85 -14.83 2.11
C GLU A 87 -0.43 -14.27 1.51
N GLN A 88 -1.61 -14.70 1.96
CA GLN A 88 -2.89 -14.12 1.55
C GLN A 88 -3.02 -12.66 1.98
N ILE A 89 -2.63 -12.33 3.21
CA ILE A 89 -2.60 -10.95 3.71
C ILE A 89 -1.65 -10.09 2.86
N LYS A 90 -0.43 -10.59 2.58
CA LYS A 90 0.52 -9.88 1.71
C LYS A 90 -0.03 -9.65 0.30
N GLU A 91 -0.65 -10.65 -0.28
CA GLU A 91 -1.23 -10.53 -1.61
C GLU A 91 -2.42 -9.55 -1.63
N HIS A 92 -3.23 -9.53 -0.58
CA HIS A 92 -4.29 -8.53 -0.42
C HIS A 92 -3.72 -7.11 -0.42
N TRP A 93 -2.67 -6.85 0.38
CA TRP A 93 -2.01 -5.55 0.43
C TRP A 93 -1.31 -5.17 -0.88
N ARG A 94 -0.73 -6.13 -1.59
CA ARG A 94 -0.18 -5.89 -2.95
C ARG A 94 -1.28 -5.44 -3.91
N LYS A 95 -2.39 -6.16 -3.97
CA LYS A 95 -3.53 -5.77 -4.82
C LYS A 95 -4.07 -4.40 -4.44
N TRP A 96 -4.14 -4.11 -3.14
CA TRP A 96 -4.57 -2.82 -2.64
C TRP A 96 -3.61 -1.70 -3.06
N SER A 97 -2.30 -1.87 -2.93
CA SER A 97 -1.29 -0.85 -3.26
C SER A 97 -1.16 -0.62 -4.77
N GLN A 98 -1.41 -1.65 -5.58
CA GLN A 98 -1.32 -1.57 -7.04
C GLN A 98 -2.53 -0.93 -7.70
N LYS A 99 -3.60 -0.65 -6.95
CA LYS A 99 -4.73 0.11 -7.49
C LYS A 99 -4.27 1.49 -7.93
N GLN A 100 -4.66 1.88 -9.13
CA GLN A 100 -4.29 3.16 -9.73
C GLN A 100 -5.51 3.88 -10.26
N LEU A 101 -5.45 5.20 -10.23
CA LEU A 101 -6.38 6.09 -10.93
C LEU A 101 -5.74 6.55 -12.24
N ALA A 102 -6.54 6.72 -13.27
CA ALA A 102 -6.09 7.18 -14.58
C ALA A 102 -6.02 8.71 -14.61
N VAL A 103 -4.89 9.28 -14.99
CA VAL A 103 -4.76 10.68 -15.34
C VAL A 103 -5.08 10.84 -16.81
N VAL A 104 -6.14 11.56 -17.13
CA VAL A 104 -6.64 11.77 -18.49
C VAL A 104 -6.40 13.19 -18.99
N GLY A 105 -6.04 14.11 -18.10
CA GLY A 105 -5.61 15.47 -18.42
C GLY A 105 -4.64 15.98 -17.37
N ASN A 106 -3.59 16.67 -17.79
CA ASN A 106 -2.59 17.23 -16.89
C ASN A 106 -2.10 18.57 -17.41
N ILE A 107 -2.07 19.55 -16.50
CA ILE A 107 -1.59 20.90 -16.79
C ILE A 107 -0.73 21.34 -15.61
N ILE A 108 0.42 21.89 -15.91
CA ILE A 108 1.33 22.45 -14.90
C ILE A 108 1.85 23.78 -15.42
N TYR A 109 1.68 24.82 -14.62
CA TYR A 109 2.29 26.13 -14.84
C TYR A 109 3.36 26.37 -13.80
N THR A 110 4.57 26.60 -14.27
CA THR A 110 5.74 26.91 -13.44
C THR A 110 6.23 28.32 -13.72
N PRO A 111 7.12 28.89 -12.91
CA PRO A 111 7.77 30.17 -13.20
C PRO A 111 8.53 30.18 -14.52
N ASP A 112 8.94 29.03 -15.02
CA ASP A 112 9.62 28.88 -16.30
C ASP A 112 8.62 28.75 -17.42
N GLY A 113 8.80 29.54 -18.50
CA GLY A 113 7.89 29.51 -19.64
C GLY A 113 7.81 28.15 -20.36
N GLU A 114 8.80 27.30 -20.15
CA GLU A 114 8.86 25.94 -20.70
C GLU A 114 8.15 24.89 -19.82
N GLY A 115 7.59 25.34 -18.70
CA GLY A 115 6.88 24.44 -17.79
C GLY A 115 7.80 23.40 -17.14
N ILE A 116 7.33 22.15 -17.09
CA ILE A 116 8.08 21.04 -16.49
C ILE A 116 9.19 20.52 -17.41
N ASP A 117 9.13 20.82 -18.69
CA ASP A 117 10.09 20.31 -19.68
C ASP A 117 11.52 20.77 -19.37
N SER A 118 11.67 21.96 -18.76
CA SER A 118 12.96 22.48 -18.29
C SER A 118 13.58 21.64 -17.16
N LEU A 119 12.80 20.80 -16.49
CA LEU A 119 13.22 19.92 -15.39
C LEU A 119 13.38 18.46 -15.82
N LEU A 120 13.03 18.14 -17.06
CA LEU A 120 13.18 16.79 -17.62
C LEU A 120 14.52 16.67 -18.34
N GLY A 121 15.16 15.52 -18.16
CA GLY A 121 16.41 15.22 -18.84
C GLY A 121 17.56 14.84 -17.89
N PRO A 122 18.78 14.68 -18.41
CA PRO A 122 19.95 14.41 -17.59
C PRO A 122 20.23 15.56 -16.60
N LEU A 123 20.68 15.25 -15.40
CA LEU A 123 20.96 16.22 -14.33
C LEU A 123 21.84 17.40 -14.76
N LYS A 124 22.76 17.18 -15.70
CA LYS A 124 23.66 18.22 -16.25
C LYS A 124 22.92 19.26 -17.11
N ASP A 125 21.76 18.90 -17.65
CA ASP A 125 20.98 19.75 -18.55
C ASP A 125 19.86 20.49 -17.77
N ILE A 126 19.62 20.09 -16.50
CA ILE A 126 18.67 20.79 -15.62
C ILE A 126 19.30 22.11 -15.17
N PRO A 127 18.63 23.27 -15.42
CA PRO A 127 19.16 24.56 -15.04
C PRO A 127 19.41 24.66 -13.53
N ALA A 128 20.61 25.12 -13.14
CA ALA A 128 20.91 25.46 -11.75
C ALA A 128 20.20 26.77 -11.38
N TYR A 129 19.04 26.66 -10.74
CA TYR A 129 18.34 27.86 -10.28
C TYR A 129 19.00 28.40 -9.01
N PRO A 130 19.13 29.75 -8.91
CA PRO A 130 19.49 30.34 -7.63
C PRO A 130 18.43 29.96 -6.59
N GLN A 131 18.84 29.77 -5.32
CA GLN A 131 17.96 29.37 -4.21
C GLN A 131 16.93 30.47 -3.83
N LYS A 132 16.27 31.04 -4.82
CA LYS A 132 15.25 32.08 -4.65
C LYS A 132 13.93 31.61 -5.22
N ALA A 133 12.89 31.75 -4.42
CA ALA A 133 11.54 31.54 -4.87
C ALA A 133 11.19 32.49 -6.04
N ARG A 134 10.46 32.01 -7.03
CA ARG A 134 10.11 32.75 -8.25
C ARG A 134 8.60 32.82 -8.44
N PRO A 135 8.06 33.96 -8.91
CA PRO A 135 6.65 34.10 -9.26
C PRO A 135 6.35 33.44 -10.60
N LEU A 136 5.08 33.15 -10.87
CA LEU A 136 4.60 32.77 -12.19
C LEU A 136 4.86 33.90 -13.19
N SER A 137 5.13 33.53 -14.45
CA SER A 137 5.28 34.48 -15.57
C SER A 137 3.94 35.11 -15.91
N PHE A 138 4.00 36.33 -16.51
CA PHE A 138 2.82 36.96 -17.07
C PHE A 138 2.31 36.16 -18.30
N PRO A 139 0.97 36.04 -18.55
CA PRO A 139 -0.15 36.77 -17.92
C PRO A 139 -0.82 36.03 -16.73
N LEU A 140 -0.36 34.83 -16.39
CA LEU A 140 -1.01 33.96 -15.37
C LEU A 140 -1.06 34.56 -13.95
N ARG A 141 -0.20 35.56 -13.70
CA ARG A 141 -0.10 36.20 -12.37
C ARG A 141 -1.28 37.11 -12.03
N ASN A 142 -1.99 37.64 -13.05
CA ASN A 142 -2.86 38.80 -12.85
C ASN A 142 -4.22 38.49 -12.20
N THR A 143 -4.88 37.40 -12.57
CA THR A 143 -6.20 37.08 -12.05
C THR A 143 -6.42 35.58 -11.92
N ILE A 144 -7.11 35.17 -10.87
CA ILE A 144 -7.50 33.77 -10.67
C ILE A 144 -8.41 33.29 -11.80
N THR A 145 -9.29 34.16 -12.29
CA THR A 145 -10.17 33.90 -13.44
C THR A 145 -9.40 33.57 -14.72
N ALA A 146 -8.27 34.23 -14.98
CA ALA A 146 -7.42 33.91 -16.14
C ALA A 146 -6.79 32.52 -16.00
N ILE A 147 -6.36 32.15 -14.78
CA ILE A 147 -5.80 30.83 -14.49
C ILE A 147 -6.85 29.74 -14.71
N THR A 148 -8.06 29.89 -14.15
CA THR A 148 -9.14 28.90 -14.31
C THR A 148 -9.58 28.76 -15.76
N SER A 149 -9.66 29.88 -16.52
CA SER A 149 -9.96 29.85 -17.94
C SER A 149 -8.88 29.11 -18.74
N ASN A 150 -7.61 29.38 -18.48
CA ASN A 150 -6.50 28.68 -19.14
C ASN A 150 -6.47 27.18 -18.82
N ILE A 151 -6.72 26.81 -17.55
CA ILE A 151 -6.86 25.40 -17.18
C ILE A 151 -7.98 24.75 -17.98
N HIS A 152 -9.15 25.40 -18.03
CA HIS A 152 -10.28 24.88 -18.79
C HIS A 152 -9.94 24.70 -20.28
N GLN A 153 -9.38 25.70 -20.93
CA GLN A 153 -9.04 25.64 -22.36
C GLN A 153 -8.05 24.50 -22.65
N ASN A 154 -7.02 24.36 -21.85
CA ASN A 154 -6.04 23.30 -22.03
C ASN A 154 -6.60 21.90 -21.76
N LEU A 155 -7.48 21.74 -20.77
CA LEU A 155 -8.17 20.46 -20.51
C LEU A 155 -9.15 20.14 -21.64
N GLU A 156 -9.89 21.14 -22.13
CA GLU A 156 -10.81 20.97 -23.27
C GLU A 156 -10.07 20.57 -24.54
N HIS A 157 -8.83 21.08 -24.73
CA HIS A 157 -7.98 20.65 -25.85
C HIS A 157 -7.48 19.20 -25.68
N GLN A 158 -7.14 18.78 -24.46
CA GLN A 158 -6.69 17.41 -24.17
C GLN A 158 -7.83 16.39 -24.22
N TYR A 159 -8.98 16.76 -23.68
CA TYR A 159 -10.19 15.93 -23.68
C TYR A 159 -11.44 16.78 -23.91
N PRO A 160 -11.88 16.91 -25.18
CA PRO A 160 -13.06 17.69 -25.53
C PRO A 160 -14.34 17.17 -24.84
N GLY A 161 -15.08 18.08 -24.23
CA GLY A 161 -16.33 17.76 -23.55
C GLY A 161 -16.17 17.12 -22.18
N TYR A 162 -15.00 17.16 -21.57
CA TYR A 162 -14.72 16.57 -20.23
C TYR A 162 -15.70 17.08 -19.15
N ARG A 163 -16.23 18.30 -19.29
CA ARG A 163 -17.18 18.89 -18.36
C ARG A 163 -18.44 18.05 -18.17
N ASN A 164 -18.88 17.33 -19.20
CA ASN A 164 -20.10 16.52 -19.14
C ASN A 164 -19.97 15.33 -18.18
N TYR A 165 -18.74 14.95 -17.86
CA TYR A 165 -18.43 13.82 -16.95
C TYR A 165 -17.83 14.27 -15.63
N LEU A 166 -17.63 15.58 -15.43
CA LEU A 166 -17.02 16.14 -14.25
C LEU A 166 -17.98 16.05 -13.05
N GLN A 167 -17.59 15.32 -12.03
CA GLN A 167 -18.41 15.10 -10.83
C GLN A 167 -18.02 16.02 -9.67
N THR A 168 -16.71 16.21 -9.48
CA THR A 168 -16.19 16.95 -8.32
C THR A 168 -14.92 17.71 -8.71
N ILE A 169 -14.72 18.85 -8.06
CA ILE A 169 -13.51 19.67 -8.20
C ILE A 169 -12.90 19.83 -6.81
N TYR A 170 -11.67 19.40 -6.64
CA TYR A 170 -10.88 19.65 -5.45
C TYR A 170 -9.90 20.79 -5.66
N ILE A 171 -9.88 21.71 -4.70
CA ILE A 171 -8.88 22.79 -4.67
C ILE A 171 -7.88 22.45 -3.55
N LEU A 172 -6.67 22.06 -3.94
CA LEU A 172 -5.56 21.83 -3.03
C LEU A 172 -4.87 23.15 -2.73
N GLN A 173 -5.13 23.71 -1.56
CA GLN A 173 -4.56 24.97 -1.13
C GLN A 173 -4.38 25.00 0.38
N SER A 174 -3.28 25.62 0.83
CA SER A 174 -3.14 26.04 2.22
C SER A 174 -4.20 27.10 2.55
N LYS A 175 -4.78 27.05 3.76
CA LYS A 175 -5.83 28.02 4.21
C LYS A 175 -5.31 29.44 4.15
N ASN A 176 -5.65 30.16 3.09
CA ASN A 176 -5.27 31.56 2.83
C ASN A 176 -6.55 32.42 2.68
N LYS A 177 -6.35 33.75 2.81
CA LYS A 177 -7.44 34.74 2.64
C LYS A 177 -8.10 34.74 1.24
N GLU A 178 -7.46 34.15 0.23
CA GLU A 178 -7.93 34.09 -1.15
C GLU A 178 -8.88 32.92 -1.46
N CYS A 179 -9.13 32.01 -0.50
CA CYS A 179 -9.96 30.81 -0.71
C CYS A 179 -11.32 31.13 -1.37
N LYS A 180 -12.06 32.11 -0.85
CA LYS A 180 -13.38 32.47 -1.38
C LYS A 180 -13.33 32.98 -2.83
N THR A 181 -12.29 33.74 -3.18
CA THR A 181 -12.12 34.25 -4.54
C THR A 181 -11.80 33.12 -5.53
N ILE A 182 -11.04 32.13 -5.09
CA ILE A 182 -10.71 30.96 -5.88
C ILE A 182 -11.95 30.07 -6.08
N GLU A 183 -12.70 29.80 -5.01
CA GLU A 183 -13.94 29.05 -5.04
C GLU A 183 -14.95 29.67 -5.99
N GLN A 184 -15.11 31.00 -5.93
CA GLN A 184 -16.00 31.75 -6.83
C GLN A 184 -15.52 31.67 -8.31
N ALA A 185 -14.23 31.77 -8.57
CA ALA A 185 -13.69 31.66 -9.92
C ALA A 185 -13.88 30.26 -10.50
N VAL A 186 -13.68 29.22 -9.67
CA VAL A 186 -13.92 27.82 -10.07
C VAL A 186 -15.41 27.58 -10.31
N LEU A 187 -16.28 28.03 -9.39
CA LEU A 187 -17.72 27.91 -9.55
C LEU A 187 -18.19 28.60 -10.84
N SER A 188 -17.72 29.81 -11.12
CA SER A 188 -18.11 30.54 -12.33
C SER A 188 -17.61 29.88 -13.62
N GLN A 189 -16.50 29.11 -13.58
CA GLN A 189 -15.92 28.46 -14.75
C GLN A 189 -16.58 27.11 -15.05
N TRP A 190 -16.90 26.30 -14.02
CA TRP A 190 -17.37 24.93 -14.22
C TRP A 190 -18.80 24.67 -13.77
N ASP A 191 -19.48 25.63 -13.14
CA ASP A 191 -20.82 25.47 -12.55
C ASP A 191 -20.90 24.37 -11.48
N LEU A 192 -19.76 24.06 -10.85
CA LEU A 192 -19.64 23.08 -9.77
C LEU A 192 -19.02 23.73 -8.55
N VAL A 193 -19.63 23.46 -7.37
CA VAL A 193 -19.10 23.93 -6.09
C VAL A 193 -17.83 23.12 -5.77
N PRO A 194 -16.67 23.76 -5.71
CA PRO A 194 -15.43 23.04 -5.41
C PRO A 194 -15.32 22.73 -3.91
N GLU A 195 -14.60 21.68 -3.59
CA GLU A 195 -14.19 21.32 -2.23
C GLU A 195 -12.74 21.76 -2.00
N THR A 196 -12.51 22.59 -0.97
CA THR A 196 -11.16 23.00 -0.60
C THR A 196 -10.56 21.98 0.36
N VAL A 197 -9.41 21.41 -0.02
CA VAL A 197 -8.71 20.36 0.70
C VAL A 197 -7.26 20.75 0.98
N ASN A 198 -6.68 20.20 2.06
CA ASN A 198 -5.31 20.51 2.45
C ASN A 198 -4.30 19.44 2.01
N SER A 199 -4.78 18.29 1.56
CA SER A 199 -3.97 17.14 1.18
C SER A 199 -4.56 16.44 -0.03
N ILE A 200 -3.71 15.79 -0.82
CA ILE A 200 -4.11 14.94 -1.95
C ILE A 200 -4.84 13.66 -1.50
N GLU A 201 -4.87 13.38 -0.20
CA GLU A 201 -5.62 12.25 0.38
C GLU A 201 -7.11 12.26 0.04
N CYS A 202 -7.65 13.39 -0.41
CA CYS A 202 -9.03 13.48 -0.91
C CYS A 202 -9.33 12.49 -2.05
N ILE A 203 -8.32 12.09 -2.82
CA ILE A 203 -8.49 11.11 -3.90
C ILE A 203 -8.47 9.65 -3.41
N GLU A 204 -8.10 9.38 -2.16
CA GLU A 204 -7.99 8.02 -1.62
C GLU A 204 -9.30 7.24 -1.70
N SER A 205 -10.43 7.89 -1.49
CA SER A 205 -11.76 7.27 -1.55
C SER A 205 -12.11 6.71 -2.94
N PHE A 206 -11.50 7.24 -4.00
CA PHE A 206 -11.80 6.82 -5.38
C PHE A 206 -11.09 5.50 -5.76
N TYR A 207 -9.99 5.13 -5.09
CA TYR A 207 -9.33 3.84 -5.36
C TYR A 207 -10.19 2.62 -4.99
N ASP A 208 -11.03 2.77 -3.97
CA ASP A 208 -11.86 1.69 -3.46
C ASP A 208 -13.33 1.80 -3.93
N ASN A 209 -13.67 2.88 -4.63
CA ASN A 209 -15.00 3.07 -5.20
C ASN A 209 -15.11 2.41 -6.57
N GLU A 210 -15.62 1.18 -6.62
CA GLU A 210 -15.85 0.45 -7.87
C GLU A 210 -16.88 1.13 -8.79
N ASN A 211 -17.75 1.96 -8.21
CA ASN A 211 -18.81 2.68 -8.92
C ASN A 211 -18.35 4.08 -9.36
N PHE A 212 -17.07 4.41 -9.22
CA PHE A 212 -16.56 5.70 -9.69
C PHE A 212 -16.60 5.77 -11.21
N ASP A 213 -17.61 6.47 -11.71
CA ASP A 213 -17.95 6.57 -13.14
C ASP A 213 -18.02 8.01 -13.58
N GLY A 214 -16.87 8.68 -13.61
CA GLY A 214 -16.77 10.09 -13.97
C GLY A 214 -15.36 10.62 -13.88
N LEU A 215 -15.26 11.96 -13.87
CA LEU A 215 -14.03 12.70 -13.78
C LEU A 215 -13.98 13.53 -12.50
N VAL A 216 -12.81 13.61 -11.92
CA VAL A 216 -12.48 14.50 -10.80
C VAL A 216 -11.36 15.44 -11.25
N LEU A 217 -11.57 16.73 -11.06
CA LEU A 217 -10.56 17.74 -11.31
C LEU A 217 -9.89 18.14 -9.99
N VAL A 218 -8.59 17.94 -9.90
CA VAL A 218 -7.77 18.40 -8.78
C VAL A 218 -6.95 19.61 -9.23
N ILE A 219 -7.19 20.74 -8.61
CA ILE A 219 -6.47 22.01 -8.89
C ILE A 219 -5.59 22.31 -7.69
N CYS A 220 -4.28 22.41 -7.90
CA CYS A 220 -3.34 22.88 -6.90
C CYS A 220 -2.92 24.31 -7.21
N LEU A 221 -3.08 25.19 -6.24
CA LEU A 221 -2.76 26.62 -6.37
C LEU A 221 -1.78 27.03 -5.26
N GLN A 222 -0.51 27.13 -5.62
CA GLN A 222 0.54 27.67 -4.77
C GLN A 222 0.93 29.05 -5.27
N ARG A 223 0.29 30.09 -4.72
CA ARG A 223 0.51 31.49 -5.09
C ARG A 223 0.98 32.31 -3.90
N TRP A 224 1.71 33.38 -4.18
CA TRP A 224 2.09 34.32 -3.16
C TRP A 224 0.91 35.21 -2.78
N SER A 225 0.58 35.22 -1.49
CA SER A 225 -0.39 36.11 -0.89
C SER A 225 0.31 36.98 0.17
N GLY A 226 0.41 38.26 -0.07
CA GLY A 226 0.97 39.23 0.87
C GLY A 226 2.41 38.90 1.32
N ASP A 227 2.62 38.73 2.64
CA ASP A 227 3.93 38.52 3.25
C ASP A 227 4.59 37.17 2.96
N ALA A 228 3.92 36.27 2.27
CA ALA A 228 4.45 34.96 1.91
C ALA A 228 5.35 34.97 0.67
N SER A 229 5.54 36.13 0.04
CA SER A 229 6.40 36.29 -1.12
C SER A 229 7.86 35.87 -0.80
N GLY A 230 8.40 34.98 -1.63
CA GLY A 230 9.80 34.59 -1.57
C GLY A 230 10.11 33.33 -0.73
N LYS A 231 9.14 32.71 -0.05
CA LYS A 231 9.35 31.43 0.66
C LYS A 231 9.31 30.21 -0.25
N HIS A 232 8.41 30.21 -1.25
CA HIS A 232 8.22 29.12 -2.21
C HIS A 232 7.99 29.70 -3.59
N SER A 233 8.43 29.02 -4.64
CA SER A 233 8.05 29.39 -6.00
C SER A 233 6.55 29.21 -6.20
N GLU A 234 5.94 30.06 -7.02
CA GLU A 234 4.54 29.88 -7.40
C GLU A 234 4.39 28.71 -8.36
N LEU A 235 3.30 27.97 -8.20
CA LEU A 235 2.96 26.82 -9.06
C LEU A 235 1.45 26.70 -9.16
N VAL A 236 0.97 26.36 -10.34
CA VAL A 236 -0.44 25.99 -10.57
C VAL A 236 -0.46 24.68 -11.33
N SER A 237 -1.22 23.74 -10.87
CA SER A 237 -1.48 22.51 -11.61
C SER A 237 -2.97 22.17 -11.63
N GLY A 238 -3.39 21.53 -12.72
CA GLY A 238 -4.73 20.96 -12.88
C GLY A 238 -4.60 19.54 -13.40
N GLN A 239 -5.15 18.59 -12.66
CA GLN A 239 -5.14 17.17 -13.02
C GLN A 239 -6.55 16.64 -13.14
N LEU A 240 -6.86 16.06 -14.29
CA LEU A 240 -8.13 15.39 -14.53
C LEU A 240 -7.95 13.90 -14.30
N ILE A 241 -8.65 13.36 -13.31
CA ILE A 241 -8.49 12.01 -12.79
C ILE A 241 -9.78 11.22 -13.01
N SER A 242 -9.65 9.93 -13.30
CA SER A 242 -10.73 9.02 -13.57
C SER A 242 -10.40 7.59 -13.10
N SER A 243 -11.38 6.70 -13.09
CA SER A 243 -11.10 5.28 -13.01
C SER A 243 -10.61 4.74 -14.35
N TYR A 244 -9.75 3.71 -14.33
CA TYR A 244 -9.32 3.04 -15.58
C TYR A 244 -10.49 2.42 -16.35
N SER A 245 -11.51 1.94 -15.65
CA SER A 245 -12.73 1.39 -16.25
C SER A 245 -13.52 2.44 -17.03
N PHE A 246 -13.66 3.63 -16.46
CA PHE A 246 -14.30 4.76 -17.14
C PHE A 246 -13.50 5.19 -18.39
N ALA A 247 -12.20 5.42 -18.24
CA ALA A 247 -11.33 5.81 -19.34
C ALA A 247 -11.40 4.81 -20.50
N LYS A 248 -11.38 3.52 -20.19
CA LYS A 248 -11.49 2.45 -21.20
C LYS A 248 -12.86 2.44 -21.90
N ARG A 249 -13.98 2.61 -21.15
CA ARG A 249 -15.33 2.65 -21.74
C ARG A 249 -15.53 3.81 -22.71
N HIS A 250 -14.99 4.94 -22.37
CA HIS A 250 -15.13 6.18 -23.16
C HIS A 250 -13.98 6.39 -24.16
N ALA A 251 -13.09 5.39 -24.30
CA ALA A 251 -11.91 5.44 -25.18
C ALA A 251 -11.04 6.67 -24.95
N ILE A 252 -10.91 7.12 -23.68
CA ILE A 252 -10.12 8.28 -23.31
C ILE A 252 -8.66 7.86 -23.20
N PRO A 253 -7.72 8.60 -23.81
CA PRO A 253 -6.31 8.30 -23.66
C PRO A 253 -5.86 8.54 -22.21
N VAL A 254 -5.20 7.55 -21.61
CA VAL A 254 -4.61 7.66 -20.28
C VAL A 254 -3.17 8.14 -20.44
N ILE A 255 -2.86 9.27 -19.83
CA ILE A 255 -1.51 9.88 -19.85
C ILE A 255 -0.58 9.16 -18.86
N ALA A 256 -1.09 8.91 -17.65
CA ALA A 256 -0.36 8.28 -16.57
C ALA A 256 -1.30 7.60 -15.60
N GLY A 257 -0.75 6.73 -14.72
CA GLY A 257 -1.43 6.18 -13.57
C GLY A 257 -0.95 6.84 -12.28
N ILE A 258 -1.88 7.23 -11.42
CA ILE A 258 -1.55 7.65 -10.04
C ILE A 258 -1.81 6.47 -9.12
N GLY A 259 -0.75 5.96 -8.48
CA GLY A 259 -0.86 4.97 -7.41
C GLY A 259 -1.28 5.61 -6.09
N ARG A 260 -1.56 4.77 -5.08
CA ARG A 260 -1.92 5.27 -3.75
C ARG A 260 -0.82 6.10 -3.13
N THR A 261 -1.23 7.15 -2.45
CA THR A 261 -0.30 8.08 -1.79
C THR A 261 0.27 7.46 -0.51
N MET A 262 1.52 7.79 -0.20
CA MET A 262 2.18 7.45 1.05
C MET A 262 2.82 8.70 1.62
N THR A 263 2.46 9.05 2.84
CA THR A 263 3.12 10.16 3.56
C THR A 263 4.49 9.69 4.03
N LEU A 264 5.54 10.37 3.59
CA LEU A 264 6.91 10.07 3.96
C LEU A 264 7.35 10.98 5.11
N GLU A 265 7.76 10.38 6.22
CA GLU A 265 8.39 11.08 7.33
C GLU A 265 9.91 10.89 7.24
N PRO A 266 10.73 11.92 7.59
CA PRO A 266 12.19 11.81 7.46
C PRO A 266 12.79 10.64 8.24
N GLU A 267 12.25 10.35 9.44
CA GLU A 267 12.72 9.28 10.33
C GLU A 267 12.42 7.86 9.82
N GLY A 268 11.44 7.70 8.92
CA GLY A 268 11.04 6.41 8.36
C GLY A 268 11.20 6.31 6.84
N LEU A 269 11.90 7.25 6.21
CA LEU A 269 11.95 7.38 4.74
C LEU A 269 12.39 6.10 4.05
N GLU A 270 13.50 5.50 4.48
CA GLU A 270 14.04 4.29 3.86
C GLU A 270 13.11 3.09 4.00
N SER A 271 12.53 2.90 5.19
CA SER A 271 11.55 1.83 5.45
C SER A 271 10.31 2.00 4.57
N ASN A 272 9.77 3.21 4.51
CA ASN A 272 8.59 3.53 3.72
C ASN A 272 8.84 3.35 2.22
N LEU A 273 9.99 3.79 1.71
CA LEU A 273 10.38 3.58 0.31
C LEU A 273 10.55 2.09 -0.02
N ASN A 274 11.19 1.32 0.86
CA ASN A 274 11.31 -0.13 0.67
C ASN A 274 9.94 -0.80 0.64
N THR A 275 9.02 -0.42 1.51
CA THR A 275 7.64 -0.90 1.52
C THR A 275 6.93 -0.57 0.20
N LEU A 276 7.04 0.67 -0.27
CA LEU A 276 6.44 1.11 -1.53
C LEU A 276 6.98 0.31 -2.73
N VAL A 277 8.29 0.09 -2.78
CA VAL A 277 8.95 -0.68 -3.84
C VAL A 277 8.53 -2.15 -3.80
N GLU A 278 8.48 -2.77 -2.61
CA GLU A 278 8.10 -4.17 -2.42
C GLU A 278 6.65 -4.44 -2.85
N TYR A 279 5.71 -3.65 -2.35
CA TYR A 279 4.29 -3.88 -2.59
C TYR A 279 3.83 -3.48 -4.00
N ASN A 280 4.44 -2.47 -4.60
CA ASN A 280 4.19 -2.12 -6.00
C ASN A 280 5.04 -2.92 -7.00
N GLN A 281 5.89 -3.85 -6.53
CA GLN A 281 6.77 -4.66 -7.37
C GLN A 281 7.64 -3.83 -8.33
N LEU A 282 8.05 -2.65 -7.89
CA LEU A 282 8.87 -1.75 -8.69
C LEU A 282 10.30 -2.33 -8.80
N ASN A 283 10.84 -2.29 -10.00
CA ASN A 283 12.22 -2.72 -10.21
C ASN A 283 13.17 -1.60 -9.71
N LYS A 284 13.94 -1.87 -8.65
CA LYS A 284 14.90 -0.90 -8.08
C LYS A 284 15.88 -0.34 -9.13
N ASN A 285 16.19 -1.10 -10.17
CA ASN A 285 17.09 -0.66 -11.24
C ASN A 285 16.46 0.32 -12.24
N LYS A 286 15.15 0.55 -12.17
CA LYS A 286 14.42 1.53 -13.01
C LYS A 286 14.10 2.83 -12.29
N LEU A 287 14.48 2.95 -11.01
CA LEU A 287 14.26 4.12 -10.18
C LEU A 287 15.50 5.03 -10.09
N GLN A 288 16.49 4.83 -10.97
CA GLN A 288 17.66 5.69 -11.12
C GLN A 288 17.42 6.80 -12.11
#